data_39883d5f9832ca06b99e3941ac3457a2
#
_entry.id   39883d5f9832ca06b99e3941ac3457a2
#
_cell.length_a   1.000
_cell.length_b   1.000
_cell.length_c   1.000
_cell.angle_alpha   90.00
_cell.angle_beta   90.00
_cell.angle_gamma   90.00
#
_symmetry.space_group_name_H-M   'P 1'
#
loop_
_entity.id
_entity.type
_entity.pdbx_description
1 polymer ?
#
loop_
_entity_poly.entity_id
_entity_poly.type
_entity_poly.pdbx_seq_one_letter_code
_entity_poly.pdbx_strand_id
1 'polypeptide(L)'
;MGCRGQPGAARRPGPDLHCPGRHGIKEAERDRTMRLSAEEGGSQPVERIKKAQILDGTALKLLAIISMVFDHVGDIFFPGVLWPRMIGRLAMPIFSFCIAEGYTHTRDKRKYLLRMGVFALISEIPFDLAFDGSVGLSHQNIMLTFFLAILALMLFDRIRGGKEPDAGKATFGRTVLGVLAVIAVAVLALLLRADYTGFAVIAVFLFYVLRHKHPLLRSGTGVAFLALTRTMGYYCATGLSFIPLALYNGKKGRGLKWLFYVFYPGHLLLLYLLHMVLAA
;
A
#
# COMPACT_ATOMS: atom_id res chain seq x y z
N MET A 1 85.45 39.32 -18.37
CA MET A 1 84.52 39.23 -17.24
C MET A 1 83.37 38.43 -17.74
N GLY A 2 83.23 37.22 -17.66
CA GLY A 2 83.19 36.24 -16.66
C GLY A 2 81.71 35.95 -16.38
N CYS A 3 81.02 35.05 -17.14
CA CYS A 3 79.78 34.43 -16.69
C CYS A 3 79.92 32.92 -16.88
N ARG A 4 79.95 32.23 -15.74
CA ARG A 4 80.06 30.78 -15.60
C ARG A 4 78.74 30.15 -15.97
N GLY A 5 78.85 29.04 -16.69
CA GLY A 5 77.74 28.13 -16.93
C GLY A 5 77.28 27.41 -15.67
N GLN A 6 76.00 27.09 -15.65
CA GLN A 6 75.44 26.10 -14.74
C GLN A 6 75.03 24.85 -15.53
N PRO A 7 75.20 23.65 -14.95
CA PRO A 7 74.97 22.38 -15.66
C PRO A 7 73.52 21.89 -15.49
N GLY A 8 73.03 21.32 -16.54
CA GLY A 8 72.15 20.19 -16.66
C GLY A 8 70.97 19.96 -15.65
N ALA A 9 69.75 20.40 -16.02
CA ALA A 9 68.56 19.84 -15.47
C ALA A 9 68.10 18.65 -16.34
N ALA A 10 68.19 17.44 -15.80
CA ALA A 10 67.71 16.23 -16.44
C ALA A 10 66.21 16.34 -16.64
N ARG A 11 65.73 16.28 -17.88
CA ARG A 11 64.32 16.13 -18.25
C ARG A 11 63.84 14.75 -17.79
N ARG A 12 62.86 14.72 -16.87
CA ARG A 12 62.10 13.51 -16.57
C ARG A 12 61.30 13.13 -17.81
N PRO A 13 61.25 11.84 -18.21
CA PRO A 13 60.35 11.38 -19.27
C PRO A 13 58.90 11.57 -18.80
N GLY A 14 58.12 12.25 -19.66
CA GLY A 14 56.67 12.38 -19.47
C GLY A 14 56.00 11.01 -19.60
N PRO A 15 54.79 10.84 -19.04
CA PRO A 15 54.07 9.57 -19.15
C PRO A 15 53.78 9.27 -20.62
N ASP A 16 54.18 8.07 -21.07
CA ASP A 16 53.90 7.55 -22.40
C ASP A 16 52.39 7.58 -22.64
N LEU A 17 51.94 8.50 -23.48
CA LEU A 17 50.58 8.53 -24.01
C LEU A 17 50.44 7.33 -24.96
N HIS A 18 50.02 6.20 -24.39
CA HIS A 18 49.64 5.02 -25.16
C HIS A 18 48.37 5.36 -25.94
N CYS A 19 48.50 5.71 -27.23
CA CYS A 19 47.37 5.86 -28.13
C CYS A 19 46.71 4.46 -28.31
N PRO A 20 45.45 4.28 -27.86
CA PRO A 20 44.78 3.01 -28.10
C PRO A 20 44.65 2.79 -29.62
N GLY A 21 45.15 1.67 -30.08
CA GLY A 21 45.08 1.28 -31.49
C GLY A 21 43.59 1.22 -31.96
N ARG A 22 43.38 1.36 -33.28
CA ARG A 22 42.03 1.35 -33.91
C ARG A 22 41.08 0.24 -33.43
N HIS A 23 41.59 -0.87 -32.89
CA HIS A 23 40.82 -1.97 -32.29
C HIS A 23 40.20 -1.55 -30.93
N GLY A 24 40.94 -0.89 -30.06
CA GLY A 24 40.45 -0.43 -28.73
C GLY A 24 39.37 0.63 -28.84
N ILE A 25 39.43 1.50 -29.87
CA ILE A 25 38.41 2.50 -30.12
C ILE A 25 37.05 1.88 -30.52
N LYS A 26 37.09 0.86 -31.40
CA LYS A 26 35.90 0.13 -31.84
C LYS A 26 35.26 -0.67 -30.69
N GLU A 27 36.05 -1.23 -29.80
CA GLU A 27 35.55 -1.96 -28.64
C GLU A 27 34.91 -1.02 -27.61
N ALA A 28 35.55 0.10 -27.33
CA ALA A 28 34.99 1.12 -26.43
C ALA A 28 33.70 1.76 -26.97
N GLU A 29 33.61 1.95 -28.28
CA GLU A 29 32.41 2.47 -28.94
C GLU A 29 31.26 1.43 -28.96
N ARG A 30 31.59 0.16 -29.13
CA ARG A 30 30.61 -0.94 -29.03
C ARG A 30 30.09 -1.15 -27.62
N ASP A 31 30.94 -1.01 -26.59
CA ASP A 31 30.58 -1.11 -25.18
C ASP A 31 29.71 0.09 -24.75
N ARG A 32 30.04 1.28 -25.29
CA ARG A 32 29.24 2.50 -25.07
C ARG A 32 27.84 2.40 -25.72
N THR A 33 27.75 1.88 -26.94
CA THR A 33 26.47 1.67 -27.63
C THR A 33 25.64 0.58 -26.96
N MET A 34 26.26 -0.50 -26.47
CA MET A 34 25.56 -1.51 -25.67
C MET A 34 25.03 -0.96 -24.33
N ARG A 35 25.81 -0.13 -23.66
CA ARG A 35 25.36 0.54 -22.41
C ARG A 35 24.22 1.51 -22.67
N LEU A 36 24.30 2.33 -23.70
CA LEU A 36 23.24 3.26 -24.06
C LEU A 36 21.95 2.53 -24.47
N SER A 37 22.05 1.44 -25.25
CA SER A 37 20.87 0.64 -25.61
C SER A 37 20.27 -0.14 -24.41
N ALA A 38 21.07 -0.54 -23.43
CA ALA A 38 20.60 -1.14 -22.19
C ALA A 38 19.93 -0.11 -21.27
N GLU A 39 20.43 1.13 -21.21
CA GLU A 39 19.81 2.24 -20.46
C GLU A 39 18.50 2.71 -21.11
N GLU A 40 18.45 2.82 -22.44
CA GLU A 40 17.23 3.16 -23.18
C GLU A 40 16.17 2.05 -23.12
N GLY A 41 16.57 0.79 -23.20
CA GLY A 41 15.65 -0.37 -23.06
C GLY A 41 15.05 -0.52 -21.67
N GLY A 42 15.80 -0.17 -20.60
CA GLY A 42 15.35 -0.22 -19.22
C GLY A 42 14.45 0.94 -18.80
N SER A 43 14.59 2.11 -19.43
CA SER A 43 13.82 3.31 -19.06
C SER A 43 12.40 3.33 -19.66
N GLN A 44 12.20 2.76 -20.84
CA GLN A 44 10.92 2.78 -21.56
C GLN A 44 9.75 2.12 -20.80
N PRO A 45 9.89 0.93 -20.18
CA PRO A 45 8.78 0.31 -19.43
C PRO A 45 8.40 1.14 -18.20
N VAL A 46 9.37 1.72 -17.50
CA VAL A 46 9.15 2.53 -16.29
C VAL A 46 8.45 3.85 -16.64
N GLU A 47 8.83 4.50 -17.75
CA GLU A 47 8.15 5.71 -18.23
C GLU A 47 6.72 5.44 -18.71
N ARG A 48 6.50 4.32 -19.39
CA ARG A 48 5.14 3.89 -19.81
C ARG A 48 4.24 3.65 -18.60
N ILE A 49 4.75 3.00 -17.55
CA ILE A 49 4.01 2.80 -16.28
C ILE A 49 3.70 4.13 -15.63
N LYS A 50 4.65 5.05 -15.55
CA LYS A 50 4.42 6.41 -14.99
C LYS A 50 3.35 7.19 -15.76
N LYS A 51 3.33 7.10 -17.09
CA LYS A 51 2.29 7.74 -17.92
C LYS A 51 0.90 7.12 -17.71
N ALA A 52 0.83 5.82 -17.38
CA ALA A 52 -0.41 5.11 -17.08
C ALA A 52 -0.96 5.39 -15.67
N GLN A 53 -0.17 5.96 -14.76
CA GLN A 53 -0.59 6.26 -13.39
C GLN A 53 -1.50 7.50 -13.33
N ILE A 54 -2.78 7.32 -13.58
CA ILE A 54 -3.80 8.37 -13.68
C ILE A 54 -4.67 8.51 -12.44
N LEU A 55 -4.74 7.48 -11.57
CA LEU A 55 -5.60 7.47 -10.40
C LEU A 55 -4.92 8.13 -9.20
N ASP A 56 -5.61 9.08 -8.57
CA ASP A 56 -5.21 9.65 -7.29
C ASP A 56 -5.84 8.89 -6.10
N GLY A 57 -5.44 9.23 -4.87
CA GLY A 57 -5.95 8.59 -3.67
C GLY A 57 -7.45 8.81 -3.43
N THR A 58 -8.06 9.85 -4.02
CA THR A 58 -9.51 10.07 -3.96
C THR A 58 -10.23 9.15 -4.93
N ALA A 59 -9.74 9.01 -6.15
CA ALA A 59 -10.31 8.11 -7.15
C ALA A 59 -10.26 6.65 -6.68
N LEU A 60 -9.13 6.20 -6.07
CA LEU A 60 -9.03 4.87 -5.48
C LEU A 60 -10.09 4.63 -4.39
N LYS A 61 -10.28 5.60 -3.47
CA LYS A 61 -11.28 5.47 -2.41
C LYS A 61 -12.70 5.45 -2.95
N LEU A 62 -13.01 6.27 -3.96
CA LEU A 62 -14.33 6.25 -4.60
C LEU A 62 -14.60 4.91 -5.28
N LEU A 63 -13.61 4.36 -6.00
CA LEU A 63 -13.71 3.03 -6.58
C LEU A 63 -13.96 1.96 -5.50
N ALA A 64 -13.23 2.02 -4.39
CA ALA A 64 -13.41 1.09 -3.27
C ALA A 64 -14.81 1.22 -2.63
N ILE A 65 -15.34 2.46 -2.46
CA ILE A 65 -16.70 2.70 -1.96
C ILE A 65 -17.74 2.10 -2.90
N ILE A 66 -17.64 2.34 -4.21
CA ILE A 66 -18.56 1.80 -5.19
C ILE A 66 -18.54 0.26 -5.14
N SER A 67 -17.34 -0.34 -5.15
CA SER A 67 -17.18 -1.79 -4.98
C SER A 67 -17.84 -2.31 -3.71
N MET A 68 -17.63 -1.62 -2.58
CA MET A 68 -18.19 -2.00 -1.29
C MET A 68 -19.72 -1.95 -1.28
N VAL A 69 -20.33 -0.96 -1.94
CA VAL A 69 -21.79 -0.88 -2.08
C VAL A 69 -22.32 -2.07 -2.87
N PHE A 70 -21.66 -2.47 -3.97
CA PHE A 70 -22.04 -3.69 -4.70
C PHE A 70 -21.97 -4.95 -3.82
N ASP A 71 -20.93 -5.07 -2.97
CA ASP A 71 -20.82 -6.21 -2.05
C ASP A 71 -22.00 -6.27 -1.08
N HIS A 72 -22.29 -5.15 -0.41
CA HIS A 72 -23.33 -5.09 0.62
C HIS A 72 -24.76 -5.21 0.03
N VAL A 73 -25.00 -4.58 -1.12
CA VAL A 73 -26.28 -4.77 -1.86
C VAL A 73 -26.44 -6.23 -2.27
N GLY A 74 -25.36 -6.85 -2.78
CA GLY A 74 -25.39 -8.26 -3.15
C GLY A 74 -25.66 -9.20 -1.96
N ASP A 75 -25.10 -8.88 -0.80
CA ASP A 75 -25.26 -9.68 0.41
C ASP A 75 -26.67 -9.56 0.99
N ILE A 76 -27.19 -8.34 1.08
CA ILE A 76 -28.45 -8.02 1.76
C ILE A 76 -29.68 -8.34 0.88
N PHE A 77 -29.65 -7.95 -0.41
CA PHE A 77 -30.83 -8.02 -1.27
C PHE A 77 -30.83 -9.18 -2.26
N PHE A 78 -29.64 -9.73 -2.58
CA PHE A 78 -29.49 -10.77 -3.60
C PHE A 78 -28.65 -11.94 -3.09
N PRO A 79 -29.05 -12.60 -1.96
CA PRO A 79 -28.30 -13.72 -1.43
C PRO A 79 -28.28 -14.85 -2.48
N GLY A 80 -27.06 -15.31 -2.81
CA GLY A 80 -26.83 -16.33 -3.86
C GLY A 80 -26.46 -15.78 -5.24
N VAL A 81 -26.58 -14.47 -5.50
CA VAL A 81 -26.06 -13.85 -6.72
C VAL A 81 -24.58 -13.49 -6.53
N LEU A 82 -23.69 -14.12 -7.30
CA LEU A 82 -22.25 -14.03 -7.07
C LEU A 82 -21.59 -12.75 -7.60
N TRP A 83 -22.06 -12.20 -8.72
CA TRP A 83 -21.35 -11.11 -9.41
C TRP A 83 -21.23 -9.80 -8.58
N PRO A 84 -22.22 -9.35 -7.76
CA PRO A 84 -22.03 -8.15 -6.94
C PRO A 84 -20.95 -8.38 -5.87
N ARG A 85 -20.93 -9.58 -5.29
CA ARG A 85 -19.90 -10.00 -4.33
C ARG A 85 -18.51 -10.05 -4.97
N MET A 86 -18.40 -10.47 -6.23
CA MET A 86 -17.14 -10.46 -6.97
C MET A 86 -16.61 -9.03 -7.19
N ILE A 87 -17.48 -8.09 -7.57
CA ILE A 87 -17.10 -6.67 -7.68
C ILE A 87 -16.68 -6.15 -6.31
N GLY A 88 -17.39 -6.49 -5.26
CA GLY A 88 -17.11 -6.08 -3.88
C GLY A 88 -15.73 -6.47 -3.38
N ARG A 89 -15.17 -7.58 -3.87
CA ARG A 89 -13.84 -8.05 -3.45
C ARG A 89 -12.69 -7.09 -3.81
N LEU A 90 -12.90 -6.14 -4.72
CA LEU A 90 -11.93 -5.11 -5.03
C LEU A 90 -11.76 -4.09 -3.88
N ALA A 91 -12.80 -3.88 -3.07
CA ALA A 91 -12.81 -2.85 -2.04
C ALA A 91 -11.69 -3.05 -1.00
N MET A 92 -11.55 -4.26 -0.49
CA MET A 92 -10.67 -4.55 0.64
C MET A 92 -9.18 -4.30 0.36
N PRO A 93 -8.57 -4.78 -0.75
CA PRO A 93 -7.18 -4.47 -1.05
C PRO A 93 -6.96 -2.98 -1.27
N ILE A 94 -7.91 -2.28 -1.92
CA ILE A 94 -7.82 -0.85 -2.18
C ILE A 94 -7.90 -0.06 -0.87
N PHE A 95 -8.82 -0.39 0.03
CA PHE A 95 -8.89 0.27 1.35
C PHE A 95 -7.64 -0.01 2.18
N SER A 96 -7.16 -1.27 2.24
CA SER A 96 -5.93 -1.62 2.96
C SER A 96 -4.73 -0.81 2.48
N PHE A 97 -4.59 -0.65 1.16
CA PHE A 97 -3.59 0.21 0.54
C PHE A 97 -3.78 1.67 0.97
N CYS A 98 -5.02 2.20 0.90
CA CYS A 98 -5.33 3.57 1.30
C CYS A 98 -5.08 3.85 2.79
N ILE A 99 -5.26 2.87 3.68
CA ILE A 99 -4.94 2.97 5.11
C ILE A 99 -3.42 3.08 5.29
N ALA A 100 -2.62 2.25 4.62
CA ALA A 100 -1.16 2.32 4.65
C ALA A 100 -0.64 3.67 4.10
N GLU A 101 -1.20 4.15 2.99
CA GLU A 101 -0.90 5.48 2.41
C GLU A 101 -1.31 6.60 3.38
N GLY A 102 -2.51 6.54 3.92
CA GLY A 102 -3.03 7.49 4.90
C GLY A 102 -2.13 7.57 6.14
N TYR A 103 -1.68 6.43 6.64
CA TYR A 103 -0.75 6.37 7.77
C TYR A 103 0.60 7.01 7.43
N THR A 104 1.14 6.75 6.26
CA THR A 104 2.43 7.31 5.81
C THR A 104 2.40 8.84 5.72
N HIS A 105 1.31 9.41 5.18
CA HIS A 105 1.17 10.85 4.92
C HIS A 105 0.54 11.66 6.07
N THR A 106 0.03 10.99 7.12
CA THR A 106 -0.58 11.69 8.25
C THR A 106 0.47 12.17 9.23
N ARG A 107 0.44 13.47 9.60
CA ARG A 107 1.34 14.07 10.59
C ARG A 107 1.05 13.55 11.99
N ASP A 108 -0.22 13.57 12.40
CA ASP A 108 -0.68 13.14 13.73
C ASP A 108 -1.36 11.77 13.65
N LYS A 109 -0.56 10.74 13.91
CA LYS A 109 -0.98 9.34 13.89
C LYS A 109 -1.99 9.00 14.98
N ARG A 110 -1.88 9.67 16.15
CA ARG A 110 -2.83 9.48 17.27
C ARG A 110 -4.23 9.97 16.89
N LYS A 111 -4.33 11.16 16.27
CA LYS A 111 -5.61 11.66 15.76
C LYS A 111 -6.17 10.79 14.65
N TYR A 112 -5.32 10.16 13.84
CA TYR A 112 -5.76 9.23 12.81
C TYR A 112 -6.35 7.96 13.43
N LEU A 113 -5.64 7.36 14.39
CA LEU A 113 -6.11 6.21 15.17
C LEU A 113 -7.43 6.51 15.88
N LEU A 114 -7.50 7.64 16.61
CA LEU A 114 -8.70 8.03 17.35
C LEU A 114 -9.92 8.20 16.43
N ARG A 115 -9.78 8.89 15.30
CA ARG A 115 -10.88 9.01 14.33
C ARG A 115 -11.36 7.64 13.85
N MET A 116 -10.43 6.74 13.52
CA MET A 116 -10.79 5.39 13.07
C MET A 116 -11.54 4.63 14.17
N GLY A 117 -11.08 4.71 15.43
CA GLY A 117 -11.75 4.09 16.57
C GLY A 117 -13.14 4.65 16.85
N VAL A 118 -13.31 5.98 16.80
CA VAL A 118 -14.63 6.60 16.98
C VAL A 118 -15.60 6.15 15.89
N PHE A 119 -15.18 6.12 14.62
CA PHE A 119 -16.04 5.64 13.54
C PHE A 119 -16.24 4.13 13.56
N ALA A 120 -15.31 3.33 14.10
CA ALA A 120 -15.55 1.92 14.36
C ALA A 120 -16.72 1.73 15.34
N LEU A 121 -16.73 2.47 16.45
CA LEU A 121 -17.83 2.40 17.44
C LEU A 121 -19.17 2.88 16.86
N ILE A 122 -19.17 4.00 16.12
CA ILE A 122 -20.39 4.54 15.48
C ILE A 122 -20.93 3.55 14.44
N SER A 123 -20.07 2.83 13.75
CA SER A 123 -20.46 1.93 12.67
C SER A 123 -20.94 0.57 13.13
N GLU A 124 -20.72 0.21 14.40
CA GLU A 124 -21.07 -1.12 14.92
C GLU A 124 -22.57 -1.34 14.86
N ILE A 125 -23.35 -0.40 15.36
CA ILE A 125 -24.84 -0.53 15.35
C ILE A 125 -25.39 -0.65 13.91
N PRO A 126 -25.06 0.26 12.95
CA PRO A 126 -25.48 0.08 11.57
C PRO A 126 -25.02 -1.23 10.92
N PHE A 127 -23.84 -1.72 11.28
CA PHE A 127 -23.28 -2.96 10.76
C PHE A 127 -24.04 -4.17 11.26
N ASP A 128 -24.24 -4.30 12.57
CA ASP A 128 -24.99 -5.38 13.19
C ASP A 128 -26.44 -5.44 12.67
N LEU A 129 -27.10 -4.29 12.58
CA LEU A 129 -28.47 -4.23 12.06
C LEU A 129 -28.55 -4.65 10.60
N ALA A 130 -27.57 -4.27 9.78
CA ALA A 130 -27.58 -4.58 8.34
C ALA A 130 -27.28 -6.05 8.02
N PHE A 131 -26.45 -6.73 8.82
CA PHE A 131 -25.99 -8.09 8.54
C PHE A 131 -26.52 -9.15 9.49
N ASP A 132 -26.67 -8.83 10.78
CA ASP A 132 -27.11 -9.77 11.81
C ASP A 132 -28.57 -9.53 12.24
N GLY A 133 -29.18 -8.42 11.82
CA GLY A 133 -30.57 -8.05 12.18
C GLY A 133 -30.77 -7.67 13.65
N SER A 134 -29.74 -7.78 14.48
CA SER A 134 -29.77 -7.46 15.92
C SER A 134 -28.39 -7.03 16.41
N VAL A 135 -28.35 -6.06 17.33
CA VAL A 135 -27.11 -5.58 17.92
C VAL A 135 -26.45 -6.67 18.77
N GLY A 136 -25.17 -6.98 18.49
CA GLY A 136 -24.43 -8.04 19.15
C GLY A 136 -22.92 -7.86 19.10
N LEU A 137 -22.18 -8.87 19.54
CA LEU A 137 -20.72 -8.91 19.49
C LEU A 137 -20.22 -10.12 18.67
N SER A 138 -21.08 -10.67 17.84
CA SER A 138 -20.77 -11.87 17.06
C SER A 138 -19.73 -11.64 15.98
N HIS A 139 -19.74 -10.46 15.36
CA HIS A 139 -18.88 -10.07 14.28
C HIS A 139 -18.69 -8.55 14.31
N GLN A 140 -17.48 -8.07 14.11
CA GLN A 140 -17.16 -6.66 14.24
C GLN A 140 -16.87 -6.03 12.88
N ASN A 141 -17.22 -4.74 12.74
CA ASN A 141 -17.11 -4.02 11.48
C ASN A 141 -15.66 -3.78 11.01
N ILE A 142 -15.48 -3.48 9.71
CA ILE A 142 -14.20 -3.26 9.05
C ILE A 142 -13.43 -2.06 9.58
N MET A 143 -14.11 -1.04 10.15
CA MET A 143 -13.44 0.13 10.72
C MET A 143 -12.63 -0.26 11.96
N LEU A 144 -13.09 -1.24 12.75
CA LEU A 144 -12.32 -1.82 13.85
C LEU A 144 -11.06 -2.51 13.33
N THR A 145 -11.16 -3.25 12.24
CA THR A 145 -10.00 -3.90 11.60
C THR A 145 -8.96 -2.85 11.18
N PHE A 146 -9.39 -1.74 10.57
CA PHE A 146 -8.48 -0.66 10.19
C PHE A 146 -7.92 0.11 11.38
N PHE A 147 -8.69 0.28 12.46
CA PHE A 147 -8.19 0.80 13.72
C PHE A 147 -7.04 -0.07 14.26
N LEU A 148 -7.23 -1.39 14.30
CA LEU A 148 -6.21 -2.34 14.73
C LEU A 148 -4.99 -2.33 13.80
N ALA A 149 -5.20 -2.23 12.49
CA ALA A 149 -4.11 -2.11 11.53
C ALA A 149 -3.26 -0.84 11.76
N ILE A 150 -3.90 0.32 12.00
CA ILE A 150 -3.18 1.56 12.32
C ILE A 150 -2.42 1.41 13.64
N LEU A 151 -3.03 0.79 14.67
CA LEU A 151 -2.38 0.50 15.94
C LEU A 151 -1.15 -0.39 15.75
N ALA A 152 -1.25 -1.44 14.93
CA ALA A 152 -0.13 -2.33 14.60
C ALA A 152 1.03 -1.56 13.95
N LEU A 153 0.74 -0.67 13.00
CA LEU A 153 1.77 0.18 12.37
C LEU A 153 2.42 1.14 13.39
N MET A 154 1.63 1.71 14.31
CA MET A 154 2.17 2.60 15.36
C MET A 154 3.08 1.85 16.33
N LEU A 155 2.71 0.63 16.72
CA LEU A 155 3.54 -0.23 17.58
C LEU A 155 4.82 -0.63 16.86
N PHE A 156 4.73 -1.05 15.60
CA PHE A 156 5.88 -1.38 14.78
C PHE A 156 6.88 -0.23 14.68
N ASP A 157 6.41 0.99 14.33
CA ASP A 157 7.27 2.17 14.23
C ASP A 157 7.89 2.53 15.59
N ARG A 158 7.13 2.44 16.69
CA ARG A 158 7.61 2.76 18.04
C ARG A 158 8.72 1.79 18.50
N ILE A 159 8.53 0.49 18.25
CA ILE A 159 9.51 -0.56 18.61
C ILE A 159 10.80 -0.40 17.80
N ARG A 160 10.71 -0.05 16.53
CA ARG A 160 11.88 0.19 15.67
C ARG A 160 12.68 1.44 16.03
N GLY A 161 12.16 2.33 16.88
CA GLY A 161 12.87 3.55 17.31
C GLY A 161 12.40 4.83 16.64
N GLY A 162 11.24 4.83 15.97
CA GLY A 162 10.62 6.03 15.42
C GLY A 162 11.40 6.67 14.28
N LYS A 163 11.31 8.03 14.21
CA LYS A 163 11.97 8.86 13.18
C LYS A 163 13.37 9.36 13.56
N GLU A 164 14.01 8.75 14.54
CA GLU A 164 15.38 9.11 14.93
C GLU A 164 16.34 8.98 13.74
N PRO A 165 17.31 9.90 13.56
CA PRO A 165 18.27 9.87 12.46
C PRO A 165 19.09 8.56 12.40
N ASP A 166 19.28 7.89 13.53
CA ASP A 166 19.90 6.57 13.65
C ASP A 166 18.95 5.38 13.40
N ALA A 167 17.67 5.63 13.14
CA ALA A 167 16.68 4.57 12.86
C ALA A 167 16.99 3.74 11.60
N GLY A 168 17.93 4.16 10.77
CA GLY A 168 18.47 3.36 9.67
C GLY A 168 19.14 2.06 10.09
N LYS A 169 19.53 1.96 11.37
CA LYS A 169 20.13 0.78 11.99
C LYS A 169 19.23 0.19 13.07
N ALA A 170 17.92 0.06 12.80
CA ALA A 170 17.08 -0.74 13.70
C ALA A 170 17.73 -2.11 13.82
N THR A 171 18.16 -2.45 15.04
CA THR A 171 18.77 -3.74 15.33
C THR A 171 17.82 -4.85 14.85
N PHE A 172 18.34 -5.92 14.26
CA PHE A 172 17.53 -7.05 13.80
C PHE A 172 16.48 -7.47 14.84
N GLY A 173 16.86 -7.54 16.13
CA GLY A 173 15.95 -7.86 17.23
C GLY A 173 14.76 -6.88 17.36
N ARG A 174 14.96 -5.56 17.19
CA ARG A 174 13.84 -4.59 17.21
C ARG A 174 12.89 -4.77 16.04
N THR A 175 13.42 -5.12 14.87
CA THR A 175 12.59 -5.39 13.70
C THR A 175 11.74 -6.65 13.92
N VAL A 176 12.35 -7.74 14.44
CA VAL A 176 11.64 -8.97 14.80
C VAL A 176 10.56 -8.68 15.84
N LEU A 177 10.89 -7.97 16.92
CA LEU A 177 9.92 -7.61 17.97
C LEU A 177 8.77 -6.76 17.40
N GLY A 178 9.06 -5.82 16.49
CA GLY A 178 8.03 -5.04 15.80
C GLY A 178 7.10 -5.91 14.95
N VAL A 179 7.64 -6.88 14.23
CA VAL A 179 6.82 -7.83 13.45
C VAL A 179 5.97 -8.73 14.38
N LEU A 180 6.53 -9.20 15.48
CA LEU A 180 5.77 -9.95 16.48
C LEU A 180 4.62 -9.13 17.07
N ALA A 181 4.82 -7.84 17.31
CA ALA A 181 3.74 -6.93 17.75
C ALA A 181 2.63 -6.80 16.68
N VAL A 182 2.97 -6.74 15.40
CA VAL A 182 1.97 -6.75 14.31
C VAL A 182 1.20 -8.06 14.29
N ILE A 183 1.88 -9.19 14.43
CA ILE A 183 1.25 -10.52 14.49
C ILE A 183 0.30 -10.60 15.70
N ALA A 184 0.74 -10.12 16.88
CA ALA A 184 -0.12 -10.10 18.07
C ALA A 184 -1.40 -9.28 17.86
N VAL A 185 -1.31 -8.12 17.20
CA VAL A 185 -2.51 -7.33 16.85
C VAL A 185 -3.36 -8.04 15.80
N ALA A 186 -2.76 -8.74 14.84
CA ALA A 186 -3.50 -9.54 13.87
C ALA A 186 -4.25 -10.71 14.54
N VAL A 187 -3.64 -11.36 15.52
CA VAL A 187 -4.31 -12.39 16.35
C VAL A 187 -5.44 -11.76 17.18
N LEU A 188 -5.23 -10.57 17.75
CA LEU A 188 -6.29 -9.84 18.46
C LEU A 188 -7.48 -9.56 17.53
N ALA A 189 -7.25 -9.12 16.28
CA ALA A 189 -8.31 -8.90 15.30
C ALA A 189 -9.09 -10.20 15.00
N LEU A 190 -8.40 -11.34 14.95
CA LEU A 190 -9.02 -12.65 14.79
C LEU A 190 -9.90 -13.02 16.00
N LEU A 191 -9.38 -12.83 17.22
CA LEU A 191 -10.11 -13.13 18.47
C LEU A 191 -11.34 -12.24 18.65
N LEU A 192 -11.27 -10.97 18.24
CA LEU A 192 -12.38 -10.02 18.24
C LEU A 192 -13.38 -10.30 17.09
N ARG A 193 -13.13 -11.29 16.23
CA ARG A 193 -13.93 -11.57 15.03
C ARG A 193 -14.13 -10.35 14.13
N ALA A 194 -13.12 -9.49 14.06
CA ALA A 194 -13.15 -8.31 13.21
C ALA A 194 -13.25 -8.71 11.73
N ASP A 195 -13.99 -7.95 10.92
CA ASP A 195 -14.15 -8.23 9.50
C ASP A 195 -12.79 -8.29 8.78
N TYR A 196 -12.63 -9.27 7.89
CA TYR A 196 -11.33 -9.65 7.28
C TYR A 196 -10.22 -10.04 8.28
N THR A 197 -10.54 -10.13 9.56
CA THR A 197 -9.69 -10.68 10.63
C THR A 197 -8.25 -10.11 10.63
N GLY A 198 -7.28 -10.88 11.13
CA GLY A 198 -5.86 -10.51 11.12
C GLY A 198 -5.23 -10.40 9.72
N PHE A 199 -5.85 -11.00 8.68
CA PHE A 199 -5.30 -10.91 7.31
C PHE A 199 -5.29 -9.47 6.78
N ALA A 200 -6.32 -8.68 7.08
CA ALA A 200 -6.33 -7.28 6.70
C ALA A 200 -5.24 -6.46 7.42
N VAL A 201 -5.00 -6.73 8.70
CA VAL A 201 -3.91 -6.08 9.46
C VAL A 201 -2.56 -6.37 8.82
N ILE A 202 -2.32 -7.64 8.44
CA ILE A 202 -1.08 -8.05 7.75
C ILE A 202 -0.98 -7.42 6.36
N ALA A 203 -2.07 -7.35 5.60
CA ALA A 203 -2.07 -6.72 4.28
C ALA A 203 -1.71 -5.23 4.36
N VAL A 204 -2.31 -4.47 5.30
CA VAL A 204 -1.95 -3.07 5.55
C VAL A 204 -0.48 -2.93 5.93
N PHE A 205 0.04 -3.84 6.74
CA PHE A 205 1.46 -3.86 7.11
C PHE A 205 2.36 -4.15 5.90
N LEU A 206 2.02 -5.08 5.03
CA LEU A 206 2.76 -5.37 3.79
C LEU A 206 2.80 -4.14 2.87
N PHE A 207 1.66 -3.47 2.63
CA PHE A 207 1.61 -2.23 1.85
C PHE A 207 2.48 -1.13 2.48
N TYR A 208 2.54 -1.06 3.80
CA TYR A 208 3.35 -0.09 4.53
C TYR A 208 4.84 -0.37 4.42
N VAL A 209 5.29 -1.59 4.66
CA VAL A 209 6.72 -1.98 4.63
C VAL A 209 7.28 -1.86 3.22
N LEU A 210 6.50 -2.24 2.21
CA LEU A 210 6.89 -2.18 0.81
C LEU A 210 6.72 -0.79 0.16
N ARG A 211 6.36 0.25 0.92
CA ARG A 211 6.07 1.60 0.38
C ARG A 211 7.21 2.24 -0.41
N HIS A 212 8.47 1.86 -0.13
CA HIS A 212 9.66 2.35 -0.81
C HIS A 212 10.12 1.44 -1.96
N LYS A 213 9.43 0.33 -2.20
CA LYS A 213 9.70 -0.58 -3.31
C LYS A 213 8.95 -0.16 -4.57
N HIS A 214 9.27 -0.82 -5.68
CA HIS A 214 8.59 -0.56 -6.94
C HIS A 214 7.06 -0.67 -6.77
N PRO A 215 6.25 0.26 -7.33
CA PRO A 215 4.79 0.29 -7.14
C PRO A 215 4.09 -1.04 -7.46
N LEU A 216 4.49 -1.72 -8.54
CA LEU A 216 3.92 -3.01 -8.92
C LEU A 216 4.23 -4.11 -7.90
N LEU A 217 5.44 -4.13 -7.33
CA LEU A 217 5.81 -5.09 -6.29
C LEU A 217 4.98 -4.86 -5.03
N ARG A 218 4.86 -3.61 -4.59
CA ARG A 218 4.05 -3.22 -3.43
C ARG A 218 2.59 -3.64 -3.61
N SER A 219 1.98 -3.24 -4.74
CA SER A 219 0.58 -3.56 -5.04
C SER A 219 0.37 -5.06 -5.23
N GLY A 220 1.25 -5.71 -5.98
CA GLY A 220 1.17 -7.14 -6.27
C GLY A 220 1.27 -8.01 -5.02
N THR A 221 2.22 -7.74 -4.12
CA THR A 221 2.40 -8.52 -2.88
C THR A 221 1.19 -8.40 -1.97
N GLY A 222 0.68 -7.19 -1.73
CA GLY A 222 -0.48 -6.99 -0.85
C GLY A 222 -1.76 -7.60 -1.41
N VAL A 223 -2.00 -7.45 -2.73
CA VAL A 223 -3.16 -8.05 -3.40
C VAL A 223 -3.07 -9.58 -3.43
N ALA A 224 -1.90 -10.13 -3.79
CA ALA A 224 -1.68 -11.58 -3.81
C ALA A 224 -1.88 -12.19 -2.42
N PHE A 225 -1.36 -11.55 -1.37
CA PHE A 225 -1.58 -11.99 0.00
C PHE A 225 -3.08 -12.08 0.34
N LEU A 226 -3.86 -11.03 0.06
CA LEU A 226 -5.30 -11.03 0.33
C LEU A 226 -6.07 -12.03 -0.56
N ALA A 227 -5.68 -12.18 -1.83
CA ALA A 227 -6.28 -13.15 -2.72
C ALA A 227 -6.06 -14.58 -2.23
N LEU A 228 -4.87 -14.92 -1.74
CA LEU A 228 -4.53 -16.27 -1.27
C LEU A 228 -5.13 -16.61 0.11
N THR A 229 -5.33 -15.62 0.97
CA THR A 229 -5.78 -15.85 2.35
C THR A 229 -7.29 -15.87 2.52
N ARG A 230 -8.06 -15.33 1.56
CA ARG A 230 -9.52 -15.31 1.67
C ARG A 230 -10.21 -16.04 0.52
N THR A 231 -10.49 -17.28 0.81
CA THR A 231 -11.52 -18.16 0.23
C THR A 231 -11.56 -18.42 -1.28
N MET A 232 -11.49 -19.68 -1.50
CA MET A 232 -11.99 -20.46 -2.65
C MET A 232 -13.11 -19.74 -3.41
N GLY A 233 -12.85 -19.35 -4.64
CA GLY A 233 -13.85 -18.85 -5.58
C GLY A 233 -13.73 -17.37 -5.96
N TYR A 234 -13.12 -16.51 -5.12
CA TYR A 234 -13.03 -15.06 -5.40
C TYR A 234 -11.61 -14.55 -5.65
N TYR A 235 -10.62 -15.41 -5.82
CA TYR A 235 -9.21 -15.01 -6.02
C TYR A 235 -9.02 -14.07 -7.18
N CYS A 236 -9.63 -14.40 -8.33
CA CYS A 236 -9.52 -13.58 -9.53
C CYS A 236 -10.13 -12.19 -9.31
N ALA A 237 -11.28 -12.12 -8.64
CA ALA A 237 -11.94 -10.86 -8.35
C ALA A 237 -11.08 -9.99 -7.44
N THR A 238 -10.55 -10.53 -6.33
CA THR A 238 -9.61 -9.82 -5.45
C THR A 238 -8.35 -9.40 -6.22
N GLY A 239 -7.83 -10.27 -7.09
CA GLY A 239 -6.67 -10.01 -7.94
C GLY A 239 -6.85 -8.83 -8.89
N LEU A 240 -8.05 -8.58 -9.40
CA LEU A 240 -8.37 -7.43 -10.26
C LEU A 240 -8.11 -6.09 -9.57
N SER A 241 -8.12 -6.01 -8.24
CA SER A 241 -7.76 -4.81 -7.50
C SER A 241 -6.31 -4.35 -7.73
N PHE A 242 -5.45 -5.24 -8.25
CA PHE A 242 -4.09 -4.88 -8.66
C PHE A 242 -4.09 -3.79 -9.74
N ILE A 243 -5.04 -3.82 -10.68
CA ILE A 243 -5.11 -2.86 -11.79
C ILE A 243 -5.22 -1.42 -11.30
N PRO A 244 -6.25 -1.02 -10.51
CA PRO A 244 -6.35 0.35 -10.01
C PRO A 244 -5.18 0.72 -9.08
N LEU A 245 -4.62 -0.21 -8.31
CA LEU A 245 -3.47 0.07 -7.46
C LEU A 245 -2.19 0.30 -8.28
N ALA A 246 -2.00 -0.40 -9.39
CA ALA A 246 -0.89 -0.17 -10.31
C ALA A 246 -0.99 1.19 -11.03
N LEU A 247 -2.24 1.67 -11.27
CA LEU A 247 -2.52 2.96 -11.88
C LEU A 247 -2.46 4.15 -10.89
N TYR A 248 -2.15 3.92 -9.63
CA TYR A 248 -2.03 4.96 -8.62
C TYR A 248 -0.81 5.85 -8.86
N ASN A 249 -1.04 7.17 -8.90
CA ASN A 249 -0.04 8.19 -9.25
C ASN A 249 0.72 8.79 -8.03
N GLY A 250 0.52 8.27 -6.82
CA GLY A 250 1.14 8.78 -5.60
C GLY A 250 0.52 10.06 -5.05
N LYS A 251 -0.48 10.66 -5.72
CA LYS A 251 -1.11 11.90 -5.28
C LYS A 251 -2.30 11.63 -4.37
N LYS A 252 -2.43 12.44 -3.31
CA LYS A 252 -3.53 12.32 -2.34
C LYS A 252 -4.92 12.55 -2.96
N GLY A 253 -5.02 13.41 -3.97
CA GLY A 253 -6.29 13.86 -4.53
C GLY A 253 -7.05 14.85 -3.63
N ARG A 254 -8.36 15.01 -3.86
CA ARG A 254 -9.24 15.94 -3.12
C ARG A 254 -9.40 15.51 -1.66
N GLY A 255 -9.49 16.47 -0.74
CA GLY A 255 -9.52 16.23 0.72
C GLY A 255 -10.87 15.76 1.28
N LEU A 256 -11.52 14.79 0.68
CA LEU A 256 -12.86 14.29 1.06
C LEU A 256 -12.87 13.32 2.25
N LYS A 257 -11.97 13.52 3.22
CA LYS A 257 -11.79 12.57 4.34
C LYS A 257 -13.05 12.29 5.15
N TRP A 258 -13.86 13.32 5.44
CA TRP A 258 -15.09 13.17 6.23
C TRP A 258 -16.16 12.37 5.49
N LEU A 259 -16.26 12.55 4.16
CA LEU A 259 -17.15 11.74 3.34
C LEU A 259 -16.88 10.24 3.53
N PHE A 260 -15.61 9.84 3.52
CA PHE A 260 -15.24 8.44 3.65
C PHE A 260 -15.54 7.85 5.03
N TYR A 261 -15.44 8.64 6.11
CA TYR A 261 -15.79 8.20 7.44
C TYR A 261 -17.31 8.08 7.63
N VAL A 262 -18.06 9.09 7.22
CA VAL A 262 -19.52 9.14 7.40
C VAL A 262 -20.24 8.18 6.47
N PHE A 263 -19.68 7.98 5.27
CA PHE A 263 -20.29 7.09 4.27
C PHE A 263 -20.47 5.68 4.78
N TYR A 264 -19.49 5.13 5.51
CA TYR A 264 -19.53 3.73 5.93
C TYR A 264 -20.72 3.42 6.85
N PRO A 265 -20.92 4.10 8.00
CA PRO A 265 -22.12 3.86 8.80
C PRO A 265 -23.40 4.31 8.10
N GLY A 266 -23.34 5.39 7.32
CA GLY A 266 -24.52 5.94 6.65
C GLY A 266 -25.12 5.02 5.60
N HIS A 267 -24.28 4.42 4.72
CA HIS A 267 -24.80 3.52 3.69
C HIS A 267 -25.33 2.20 4.29
N LEU A 268 -24.71 1.66 5.36
CA LEU A 268 -25.21 0.46 6.03
C LEU A 268 -26.57 0.72 6.67
N LEU A 269 -26.74 1.85 7.35
CA LEU A 269 -28.03 2.23 7.89
C LEU A 269 -29.08 2.41 6.80
N LEU A 270 -28.72 3.03 5.67
CA LEU A 270 -29.62 3.20 4.53
C LEU A 270 -30.05 1.85 3.94
N LEU A 271 -29.11 0.91 3.76
CA LEU A 271 -29.40 -0.43 3.25
C LEU A 271 -30.30 -1.22 4.22
N TYR A 272 -30.05 -1.13 5.52
CA TYR A 272 -30.91 -1.73 6.53
C TYR A 272 -32.35 -1.19 6.47
N LEU A 273 -32.52 0.15 6.46
CA LEU A 273 -33.83 0.77 6.38
C LEU A 273 -34.56 0.40 5.07
N LEU A 274 -33.83 0.38 3.96
CA LEU A 274 -34.41 -0.04 2.68
C LEU A 274 -34.84 -1.51 2.71
N HIS A 275 -34.02 -2.39 3.31
CA HIS A 275 -34.37 -3.80 3.47
C HIS A 275 -35.63 -3.98 4.31
N MET A 276 -35.79 -3.24 5.42
CA MET A 276 -36.99 -3.27 6.27
C MET A 276 -38.24 -2.83 5.52
N VAL A 277 -38.14 -1.78 4.69
CA VAL A 277 -39.29 -1.29 3.89
C VAL A 277 -39.70 -2.27 2.79
N LEU A 278 -38.73 -2.97 2.18
CA LEU A 278 -39.03 -3.94 1.10
C LEU A 278 -39.47 -5.30 1.63
N ALA A 279 -39.18 -5.61 2.89
CA ALA A 279 -39.59 -6.86 3.56
C ALA A 279 -40.96 -6.73 4.29
N ALA A 280 -41.46 -5.49 4.49
CA ALA A 280 -42.78 -5.17 5.06
C ALA A 280 -43.87 -5.24 4.01
#